data_7d955709d95614386171e594f97df77f
#
_entry.id   7d955709d95614386171e594f97df77f
#
_cell.length_a   1.000
_cell.length_b   1.000
_cell.length_c   1.000
_cell.angle_alpha   90.00
_cell.angle_beta   90.00
_cell.angle_gamma   90.00
#
_symmetry.space_group_name_H-M   'P 1'
#
loop_
_entity.id
_entity.type
_entity.pdbx_description
1 polymer ?
#
loop_
_entity_poly.entity_id
_entity_poly.type
_entity_poly.pdbx_seq_one_letter_code
_entity_poly.pdbx_strand_id
1 'polypeptide(L)'
;ALDPQTTKAILTLLKDLNQKLNLTIVMITHEMAVVKEICDHVAIMEHGQVVEQGEVFSLFADPKQPITQNFIRTTSNLQKIEELIAEGSPVVQLQPGEVIVRLSYIQKNVSEPLISTLSQRFQISLNIIFADIEIVQDAPIGGTVAILSGEREQITKAMEYLIEKNVGVEVLKDARVTH
;
A
#
# COMPACT_ATOMS: atom_id res chain seq x y z
N ALA A 1 26.92 -2.58 11.25
CA ALA A 1 25.48 -2.32 11.23
C ALA A 1 24.99 -2.32 12.70
N LEU A 2 24.12 -1.39 13.04
CA LEU A 2 23.48 -1.37 14.35
C LEU A 2 22.41 -2.47 14.40
N ASP A 3 22.19 -3.05 15.57
CA ASP A 3 21.07 -3.98 15.75
C ASP A 3 19.72 -3.24 15.67
N PRO A 4 18.61 -3.91 15.37
CA PRO A 4 17.31 -3.26 15.20
C PRO A 4 16.80 -2.52 16.45
N GLN A 5 17.15 -2.99 17.66
CA GLN A 5 16.73 -2.34 18.90
C GLN A 5 17.48 -1.02 19.10
N THR A 6 18.79 -1.03 18.88
CA THR A 6 19.62 0.17 18.94
C THR A 6 19.20 1.20 17.88
N THR A 7 18.92 0.76 16.65
CA THR A 7 18.40 1.64 15.58
C THR A 7 17.12 2.31 16.05
N LYS A 8 16.15 1.56 16.55
CA LYS A 8 14.86 2.11 17.03
C LYS A 8 15.05 3.10 18.18
N ALA A 9 15.93 2.81 19.13
CA ALA A 9 16.23 3.72 20.24
C ALA A 9 16.81 5.07 19.75
N ILE A 10 17.72 5.02 18.77
CA ILE A 10 18.30 6.23 18.17
C ILE A 10 17.23 7.03 17.40
N LEU A 11 16.37 6.37 16.62
CA LEU A 11 15.29 7.05 15.89
C LEU A 11 14.31 7.73 16.84
N THR A 12 13.93 7.06 17.94
CA THR A 12 13.08 7.65 18.97
C THR A 12 13.76 8.88 19.60
N LEU A 13 15.06 8.80 19.93
CA LEU A 13 15.80 9.93 20.46
C LEU A 13 15.85 11.12 19.48
N LEU A 14 16.08 10.85 18.19
CA LEU A 14 16.09 11.91 17.16
C LEU A 14 14.72 12.59 17.06
N LYS A 15 13.63 11.83 17.10
CA LYS A 15 12.26 12.36 17.10
C LYS A 15 11.99 13.22 18.33
N ASP A 16 12.41 12.78 19.50
CA ASP A 16 12.32 13.53 20.75
C ASP A 16 13.10 14.85 20.70
N LEU A 17 14.33 14.83 20.17
CA LEU A 17 15.17 16.03 20.04
C LEU A 17 14.57 17.01 19.03
N ASN A 18 14.08 16.52 17.89
CA ASN A 18 13.38 17.36 16.91
C ASN A 18 12.21 18.10 17.55
N GLN A 19 11.35 17.39 18.29
CA GLN A 19 10.18 17.99 18.93
C GLN A 19 10.53 18.94 20.08
N LYS A 20 11.45 18.54 20.98
CA LYS A 20 11.80 19.32 22.17
C LYS A 20 12.61 20.59 21.87
N LEU A 21 13.46 20.51 20.85
CA LEU A 21 14.39 21.59 20.49
C LEU A 21 13.98 22.31 19.21
N ASN A 22 12.86 21.92 18.59
CA ASN A 22 12.37 22.45 17.31
C ASN A 22 13.46 22.48 16.22
N LEU A 23 14.21 21.37 16.11
CA LEU A 23 15.32 21.23 15.17
C LEU A 23 14.81 20.73 13.82
N THR A 24 15.42 21.20 12.75
CA THR A 24 15.30 20.56 11.44
C THR A 24 16.41 19.51 11.31
N ILE A 25 16.03 18.23 11.13
CA ILE A 25 16.97 17.11 10.96
C ILE A 25 16.90 16.64 9.52
N VAL A 26 18.03 16.64 8.83
CA VAL A 26 18.15 16.06 7.48
C VAL A 26 18.88 14.73 7.58
N MET A 27 18.23 13.69 7.10
CA MET A 27 18.76 12.33 7.11
C MET A 27 18.92 11.82 5.67
N ILE A 28 20.03 11.14 5.39
CA ILE A 28 20.26 10.45 4.14
C ILE A 28 20.22 8.95 4.43
N THR A 29 19.30 8.23 3.82
CA THR A 29 19.14 6.80 3.99
C THR A 29 18.51 6.17 2.75
N HIS A 30 18.73 4.89 2.55
CA HIS A 30 18.00 4.06 1.59
C HIS A 30 17.00 3.11 2.29
N GLU A 31 16.89 3.21 3.61
CA GLU A 31 15.97 2.39 4.42
C GLU A 31 14.60 3.04 4.50
N MET A 32 13.65 2.60 3.67
CA MET A 32 12.29 3.18 3.64
C MET A 32 11.55 3.00 4.96
N ALA A 33 11.86 1.96 5.74
CA ALA A 33 11.31 1.78 7.09
C ALA A 33 11.66 2.97 8.01
N VAL A 34 12.91 3.44 7.96
CA VAL A 34 13.37 4.62 8.71
C VAL A 34 12.64 5.87 8.25
N VAL A 35 12.50 6.06 6.92
CA VAL A 35 11.77 7.21 6.37
C VAL A 35 10.33 7.25 6.88
N LYS A 36 9.63 6.11 6.83
CA LYS A 36 8.24 6.00 7.31
C LYS A 36 8.10 6.26 8.81
N GLU A 37 9.08 5.84 9.61
CA GLU A 37 9.01 5.89 11.07
C GLU A 37 9.20 7.31 11.63
N ILE A 38 10.14 8.10 11.07
CA ILE A 38 10.53 9.37 11.71
C ILE A 38 10.48 10.60 10.82
N CYS A 39 10.41 10.48 9.50
CA CYS A 39 10.44 11.63 8.61
C CYS A 39 9.04 12.20 8.38
N ASP A 40 8.95 13.52 8.30
CA ASP A 40 7.73 14.23 7.89
C ASP A 40 7.70 14.43 6.38
N HIS A 41 8.87 14.74 5.79
CA HIS A 41 9.05 14.95 4.36
C HIS A 41 10.19 14.09 3.83
N VAL A 42 10.12 13.76 2.56
CA VAL A 42 11.13 12.98 1.86
C VAL A 42 11.45 13.62 0.50
N ALA A 43 12.70 13.54 0.10
CA ALA A 43 13.16 13.86 -1.24
C ALA A 43 13.87 12.65 -1.83
N ILE A 44 13.38 12.15 -2.94
CA ILE A 44 14.00 11.05 -3.70
C ILE A 44 15.00 11.64 -4.67
N MET A 45 16.21 11.11 -4.63
CA MET A 45 17.31 11.57 -5.49
C MET A 45 17.75 10.48 -6.46
N GLU A 46 17.99 10.89 -7.70
CA GLU A 46 18.56 10.06 -8.75
C GLU A 46 19.62 10.87 -9.50
N HIS A 47 20.80 10.29 -9.71
CA HIS A 47 21.92 10.94 -10.40
C HIS A 47 22.25 12.36 -9.89
N GLY A 48 22.11 12.57 -8.56
CA GLY A 48 22.41 13.87 -7.92
C GLY A 48 21.30 14.92 -8.05
N GLN A 49 20.16 14.57 -8.63
CA GLN A 49 18.99 15.46 -8.76
C GLN A 49 17.82 14.97 -7.92
N VAL A 50 17.06 15.89 -7.34
CA VAL A 50 15.79 15.57 -6.69
C VAL A 50 14.75 15.33 -7.78
N VAL A 51 14.24 14.10 -7.86
CA VAL A 51 13.26 13.69 -8.87
C VAL A 51 11.82 13.70 -8.34
N GLU A 52 11.65 13.52 -7.03
CA GLU A 52 10.34 13.60 -6.38
C GLU A 52 10.52 14.03 -4.92
N GLN A 53 9.59 14.83 -4.39
CA GLN A 53 9.62 15.26 -2.98
C GLN A 53 8.21 15.55 -2.48
N GLY A 54 7.98 15.38 -1.19
CA GLY A 54 6.69 15.65 -0.56
C GLY A 54 6.60 15.14 0.87
N GLU A 55 5.40 15.20 1.43
CA GLU A 55 5.09 14.52 2.69
C GLU A 55 5.24 13.02 2.52
N VAL A 56 5.76 12.34 3.55
CA VAL A 56 6.02 10.90 3.51
C VAL A 56 4.74 10.13 3.16
N PHE A 57 3.62 10.40 3.85
CA PHE A 57 2.37 9.73 3.54
C PHE A 57 1.96 9.87 2.07
N SER A 58 1.94 11.08 1.55
CA SER A 58 1.50 11.37 0.18
C SER A 58 2.35 10.68 -0.86
N LEU A 59 3.68 10.67 -0.66
CA LEU A 59 4.63 10.06 -1.58
C LEU A 59 4.54 8.53 -1.56
N PHE A 60 4.30 7.93 -0.40
CA PHE A 60 4.13 6.48 -0.29
C PHE A 60 2.75 6.01 -0.78
N ALA A 61 1.70 6.82 -0.59
CA ALA A 61 0.34 6.49 -1.04
C ALA A 61 0.19 6.57 -2.57
N ASP A 62 0.85 7.55 -3.22
CA ASP A 62 0.66 7.82 -4.65
C ASP A 62 1.96 8.32 -5.31
N PRO A 63 3.00 7.45 -5.41
CA PRO A 63 4.29 7.80 -6.04
C PRO A 63 4.13 8.08 -7.53
N LYS A 64 4.68 9.20 -8.00
CA LYS A 64 4.56 9.63 -9.39
C LYS A 64 5.74 9.20 -10.25
N GLN A 65 6.94 9.13 -9.67
CA GLN A 65 8.16 8.82 -10.41
C GLN A 65 8.45 7.31 -10.41
N PRO A 66 8.92 6.73 -11.53
CA PRO A 66 9.22 5.30 -11.62
C PRO A 66 10.22 4.83 -10.56
N ILE A 67 11.22 5.63 -10.25
CA ILE A 67 12.21 5.28 -9.22
C ILE A 67 11.56 5.21 -7.83
N THR A 68 10.67 6.15 -7.50
CA THR A 68 9.93 6.15 -6.23
C THR A 68 9.02 4.92 -6.14
N GLN A 69 8.31 4.60 -7.22
CA GLN A 69 7.48 3.39 -7.31
C GLN A 69 8.33 2.13 -7.06
N ASN A 70 9.51 2.04 -7.68
CA ASN A 70 10.41 0.91 -7.46
C ASN A 70 10.91 0.82 -6.01
N PHE A 71 11.29 1.93 -5.37
CA PHE A 71 11.68 1.95 -3.96
C PHE A 71 10.56 1.45 -3.06
N ILE A 72 9.32 1.90 -3.28
CA ILE A 72 8.17 1.49 -2.49
C ILE A 72 7.84 0.02 -2.76
N ARG A 73 7.85 -0.43 -4.01
CA ARG A 73 7.60 -1.83 -4.38
C ARG A 73 8.60 -2.81 -3.76
N THR A 74 9.88 -2.46 -3.71
CA THR A 74 10.92 -3.32 -3.10
C THR A 74 10.77 -3.46 -1.58
N THR A 75 10.09 -2.53 -0.93
CA THR A 75 9.81 -2.58 0.52
C THR A 75 8.45 -3.20 0.85
N SER A 76 7.57 -3.35 -0.12
CA SER A 76 6.28 -4.03 0.05
C SER A 76 6.36 -5.46 -0.45
N ASN A 77 5.72 -6.38 0.27
CA ASN A 77 5.61 -7.78 -0.15
C ASN A 77 4.61 -7.99 -1.31
N LEU A 78 4.04 -6.92 -1.87
CA LEU A 78 3.06 -7.00 -2.97
C LEU A 78 3.66 -7.60 -4.25
N GLN A 79 4.97 -7.43 -4.47
CA GLN A 79 5.68 -8.06 -5.59
C GLN A 79 5.54 -9.59 -5.57
N LYS A 80 5.49 -10.19 -4.38
CA LYS A 80 5.30 -11.64 -4.22
C LYS A 80 4.00 -12.15 -4.84
N ILE A 81 2.93 -11.35 -4.80
CA ILE A 81 1.65 -11.72 -5.43
C ILE A 81 1.76 -11.75 -6.95
N GLU A 82 2.48 -10.81 -7.56
CA GLU A 82 2.70 -10.80 -9.01
C GLU A 82 3.50 -12.04 -9.45
N GLU A 83 4.51 -12.45 -8.68
CA GLU A 83 5.26 -13.69 -8.90
C GLU A 83 4.34 -14.92 -8.80
N LEU A 84 3.51 -15.02 -7.75
CA LEU A 84 2.57 -16.13 -7.57
C LEU A 84 1.55 -16.21 -8.72
N ILE A 85 1.09 -15.08 -9.24
CA ILE A 85 0.20 -15.04 -10.41
C ILE A 85 0.91 -15.54 -11.66
N ALA A 86 2.18 -15.12 -11.88
CA ALA A 86 2.98 -15.54 -13.02
C ALA A 86 3.32 -17.05 -12.97
N GLU A 87 3.59 -17.57 -11.77
CA GLU A 87 3.88 -19.00 -11.55
C GLU A 87 2.63 -19.89 -11.55
N GLY A 88 1.43 -19.31 -11.57
CA GLY A 88 0.17 -20.07 -11.53
C GLY A 88 -0.08 -20.77 -10.19
N SER A 89 0.40 -20.20 -9.09
CA SER A 89 0.26 -20.75 -7.74
C SER A 89 -1.20 -21.06 -7.38
N PRO A 90 -1.49 -22.14 -6.64
CA PRO A 90 -2.85 -22.49 -6.19
C PRO A 90 -3.55 -21.36 -5.42
N VAL A 91 -2.82 -20.53 -4.68
CA VAL A 91 -3.37 -19.42 -3.90
C VAL A 91 -4.03 -18.34 -4.77
N VAL A 92 -3.59 -18.22 -6.03
CA VAL A 92 -4.08 -17.24 -7.01
C VAL A 92 -4.84 -17.86 -8.17
N GLN A 93 -5.28 -19.13 -8.01
CA GLN A 93 -6.19 -19.75 -8.96
C GLN A 93 -7.60 -19.18 -8.81
N LEU A 94 -8.21 -18.85 -9.94
CA LEU A 94 -9.56 -18.32 -10.00
C LEU A 94 -10.53 -19.36 -10.53
N GLN A 95 -11.73 -19.37 -9.94
CA GLN A 95 -12.88 -20.02 -10.54
C GLN A 95 -13.51 -19.12 -11.61
N PRO A 96 -14.30 -19.67 -12.55
CA PRO A 96 -15.05 -18.83 -13.49
C PRO A 96 -15.91 -17.79 -12.78
N GLY A 97 -15.82 -16.54 -13.20
CA GLY A 97 -16.54 -15.42 -12.60
C GLY A 97 -15.79 -14.67 -11.49
N GLU A 98 -14.62 -15.15 -11.06
CA GLU A 98 -13.82 -14.49 -10.03
C GLU A 98 -12.82 -13.49 -10.61
N VAL A 99 -12.36 -12.57 -9.76
CA VAL A 99 -11.33 -11.56 -10.10
C VAL A 99 -10.40 -11.35 -8.91
N ILE A 100 -9.10 -11.24 -9.18
CA ILE A 100 -8.12 -10.78 -8.19
C ILE A 100 -7.96 -9.28 -8.32
N VAL A 101 -8.18 -8.57 -7.23
CA VAL A 101 -7.98 -7.12 -7.15
C VAL A 101 -6.99 -6.76 -6.07
N ARG A 102 -6.20 -5.71 -6.33
CA ARG A 102 -5.43 -4.99 -5.32
C ARG A 102 -6.24 -3.77 -4.89
N LEU A 103 -6.44 -3.64 -3.59
CA LEU A 103 -7.08 -2.50 -2.95
C LEU A 103 -6.01 -1.70 -2.22
N SER A 104 -5.80 -0.44 -2.58
CA SER A 104 -4.76 0.42 -1.99
C SER A 104 -5.39 1.56 -1.20
N TYR A 105 -4.92 1.78 0.02
CA TYR A 105 -5.36 2.89 0.87
C TYR A 105 -4.53 4.13 0.54
N ILE A 106 -5.18 5.13 -0.04
CA ILE A 106 -4.56 6.36 -0.54
C ILE A 106 -4.97 7.62 0.24
N GLN A 107 -5.77 7.45 1.31
CA GLN A 107 -6.22 8.54 2.17
C GLN A 107 -5.97 8.26 3.65
N LYS A 108 -5.67 9.35 4.40
CA LYS A 108 -5.43 9.29 5.85
C LYS A 108 -6.64 8.82 6.67
N ASN A 109 -7.86 9.00 6.17
CA ASN A 109 -9.09 8.67 6.89
C ASN A 109 -9.87 7.53 6.21
N VAL A 110 -9.51 6.28 6.51
CA VAL A 110 -10.32 5.11 6.17
C VAL A 110 -11.05 4.67 7.45
N SER A 111 -12.21 5.26 7.72
CA SER A 111 -13.01 4.95 8.92
C SER A 111 -14.13 3.94 8.68
N GLU A 112 -14.43 3.60 7.42
CA GLU A 112 -15.53 2.70 7.08
C GLU A 112 -15.07 1.24 7.04
N PRO A 113 -15.91 0.28 7.51
CA PRO A 113 -15.63 -1.14 7.41
C PRO A 113 -15.85 -1.65 5.98
N LEU A 114 -14.96 -1.25 5.05
CA LEU A 114 -15.12 -1.47 3.60
C LEU A 114 -15.44 -2.93 3.25
N ILE A 115 -14.70 -3.89 3.79
CA ILE A 115 -14.85 -5.32 3.46
C ILE A 115 -16.25 -5.83 3.80
N SER A 116 -16.73 -5.54 5.02
CA SER A 116 -18.08 -5.94 5.42
C SER A 116 -19.17 -5.19 4.64
N THR A 117 -18.94 -3.92 4.32
CA THR A 117 -19.84 -3.14 3.48
C THR A 117 -19.96 -3.74 2.08
N LEU A 118 -18.86 -4.15 1.47
CA LEU A 118 -18.87 -4.80 0.15
C LEU A 118 -19.69 -6.09 0.19
N SER A 119 -19.46 -6.95 1.18
CA SER A 119 -20.18 -8.22 1.30
C SER A 119 -21.67 -8.03 1.54
N GLN A 120 -22.05 -7.08 2.40
CA GLN A 120 -23.46 -6.85 2.75
C GLN A 120 -24.25 -6.12 1.66
N ARG A 121 -23.65 -5.08 1.08
CA ARG A 121 -24.33 -4.20 0.12
C ARG A 121 -24.40 -4.79 -1.28
N PHE A 122 -23.31 -5.43 -1.73
CA PHE A 122 -23.20 -5.96 -3.08
C PHE A 122 -23.33 -7.48 -3.16
N GLN A 123 -23.54 -8.16 -2.04
CA GLN A 123 -23.71 -9.62 -1.98
C GLN A 123 -22.54 -10.38 -2.65
N ILE A 124 -21.31 -9.84 -2.51
CA ILE A 124 -20.09 -10.46 -3.01
C ILE A 124 -19.28 -11.04 -1.85
N SER A 125 -18.51 -12.08 -2.14
CA SER A 125 -17.53 -12.62 -1.21
C SER A 125 -16.16 -12.04 -1.48
N LEU A 126 -15.39 -11.76 -0.42
CA LEU A 126 -14.00 -11.34 -0.50
C LEU A 126 -13.13 -12.36 0.23
N ASN A 127 -12.21 -12.98 -0.49
CA ASN A 127 -11.17 -13.81 0.09
C ASN A 127 -9.85 -13.05 0.05
N ILE A 128 -9.40 -12.55 1.21
CA ILE A 128 -8.12 -11.85 1.33
C ILE A 128 -7.00 -12.87 1.24
N ILE A 129 -6.19 -12.79 0.21
CA ILE A 129 -5.03 -13.68 -0.01
C ILE A 129 -3.72 -13.03 0.43
N PHE A 130 -3.70 -11.69 0.55
CA PHE A 130 -2.55 -10.94 1.03
C PHE A 130 -3.01 -9.60 1.61
N ALA A 131 -2.35 -9.14 2.67
CA ALA A 131 -2.53 -7.80 3.21
C ALA A 131 -1.18 -7.28 3.73
N ASP A 132 -0.84 -6.05 3.38
CA ASP A 132 0.34 -5.33 3.84
C ASP A 132 -0.08 -3.90 4.14
N ILE A 133 -0.41 -3.65 5.41
CA ILE A 133 -0.92 -2.37 5.88
C ILE A 133 -0.04 -1.93 7.05
N GLU A 134 0.57 -0.77 6.90
CA GLU A 134 1.39 -0.14 7.92
C GLU A 134 0.74 1.17 8.38
N ILE A 135 1.06 1.61 9.58
CA ILE A 135 0.65 2.93 10.08
C ILE A 135 1.80 3.90 9.88
N VAL A 136 1.60 4.92 9.07
CA VAL A 136 2.56 5.99 8.80
C VAL A 136 1.91 7.33 9.13
N GLN A 137 2.51 8.09 10.05
CA GLN A 137 1.96 9.40 10.50
C GLN A 137 0.47 9.29 10.92
N ASP A 138 0.15 8.28 11.75
CA ASP A 138 -1.21 7.98 12.25
C ASP A 138 -2.24 7.61 11.18
N ALA A 139 -1.80 7.26 9.98
CA ALA A 139 -2.67 6.89 8.88
C ALA A 139 -2.28 5.51 8.29
N PRO A 140 -3.25 4.67 7.89
CA PRO A 140 -2.95 3.42 7.22
C PRO A 140 -2.42 3.67 5.81
N ILE A 141 -1.32 2.99 5.48
CA ILE A 141 -0.72 2.97 4.14
C ILE A 141 -0.53 1.52 3.71
N GLY A 142 -0.64 1.25 2.42
CA GLY A 142 -0.51 -0.10 1.89
C GLY A 142 -1.79 -0.61 1.27
N GLY A 143 -2.03 -1.92 1.32
CA GLY A 143 -3.18 -2.48 0.66
C GLY A 143 -3.47 -3.94 0.97
N THR A 144 -4.52 -4.41 0.34
CA THR A 144 -4.98 -5.80 0.41
C THR A 144 -5.11 -6.36 -1.00
N VAL A 145 -4.76 -7.62 -1.18
CA VAL A 145 -5.08 -8.36 -2.40
C VAL A 145 -6.15 -9.39 -2.06
N ALA A 146 -7.25 -9.33 -2.77
CA ALA A 146 -8.40 -10.20 -2.53
C ALA A 146 -8.94 -10.80 -3.83
N ILE A 147 -9.49 -12.02 -3.71
CA ILE A 147 -10.34 -12.62 -4.73
C ILE A 147 -11.76 -12.17 -4.43
N LEU A 148 -12.39 -11.54 -5.42
CA LEU A 148 -13.82 -11.21 -5.37
C LEU A 148 -14.60 -12.27 -6.14
N SER A 149 -15.67 -12.76 -5.54
CA SER A 149 -16.60 -13.72 -6.14
C SER A 149 -18.04 -13.28 -5.93
N GLY A 150 -18.87 -13.45 -6.96
CA GLY A 150 -20.27 -13.05 -6.99
C GLY A 150 -20.75 -12.74 -8.40
N GLU A 151 -21.93 -12.16 -8.51
CA GLU A 151 -22.47 -11.72 -9.80
C GLU A 151 -21.59 -10.63 -10.41
N ARG A 152 -21.29 -10.75 -11.70
CA ARG A 152 -20.37 -9.83 -12.43
C ARG A 152 -20.76 -8.36 -12.26
N GLU A 153 -22.05 -8.05 -12.36
CA GLU A 153 -22.56 -6.68 -12.21
C GLU A 153 -22.32 -6.15 -10.79
N GLN A 154 -22.49 -7.00 -9.77
CA GLN A 154 -22.29 -6.62 -8.38
C GLN A 154 -20.79 -6.39 -8.06
N ILE A 155 -19.91 -7.22 -8.61
CA ILE A 155 -18.46 -7.02 -8.49
C ILE A 155 -18.06 -5.67 -9.12
N THR A 156 -18.61 -5.33 -10.29
CA THR A 156 -18.31 -4.05 -10.95
C THR A 156 -18.77 -2.87 -10.10
N LYS A 157 -20.01 -2.89 -9.60
CA LYS A 157 -20.55 -1.86 -8.70
C LYS A 157 -19.75 -1.74 -7.38
N ALA A 158 -19.28 -2.86 -6.86
CA ALA A 158 -18.44 -2.88 -5.68
C ALA A 158 -17.09 -2.19 -5.92
N MET A 159 -16.45 -2.43 -7.07
CA MET A 159 -15.22 -1.75 -7.45
C MET A 159 -15.43 -0.24 -7.67
N GLU A 160 -16.51 0.16 -8.33
CA GLU A 160 -16.89 1.57 -8.51
C GLU A 160 -17.09 2.26 -7.15
N TYR A 161 -17.82 1.62 -6.23
CA TYR A 161 -17.99 2.12 -4.87
C TYR A 161 -16.67 2.31 -4.13
N LEU A 162 -15.71 1.39 -4.25
CA LEU A 162 -14.39 1.54 -3.66
C LEU A 162 -13.65 2.76 -4.21
N ILE A 163 -13.72 2.98 -5.53
CA ILE A 163 -13.11 4.14 -6.19
C ILE A 163 -13.75 5.45 -5.69
N GLU A 164 -15.09 5.49 -5.55
CA GLU A 164 -15.79 6.63 -4.96
C GLU A 164 -15.37 6.91 -3.51
N LYS A 165 -14.96 5.87 -2.78
CA LYS A 165 -14.43 5.97 -1.41
C LYS A 165 -12.92 6.27 -1.37
N ASN A 166 -12.32 6.62 -2.51
CA ASN A 166 -10.90 6.89 -2.65
C ASN A 166 -10.00 5.72 -2.26
N VAL A 167 -10.45 4.50 -2.50
CA VAL A 167 -9.63 3.30 -2.46
C VAL A 167 -9.12 3.05 -3.87
N GLY A 168 -7.81 2.91 -4.02
CA GLY A 168 -7.22 2.49 -5.29
C GLY A 168 -7.64 1.05 -5.59
N VAL A 169 -8.15 0.80 -6.80
CA VAL A 169 -8.56 -0.54 -7.24
C VAL A 169 -7.81 -0.90 -8.51
N GLU A 170 -6.99 -1.93 -8.45
CA GLU A 170 -6.26 -2.48 -9.58
C GLU A 170 -6.64 -3.94 -9.80
N VAL A 171 -7.02 -4.31 -11.02
CA VAL A 171 -7.32 -5.69 -11.38
C VAL A 171 -6.02 -6.39 -11.78
N LEU A 172 -5.63 -7.41 -11.00
CA LEU A 172 -4.41 -8.19 -11.24
C LEU A 172 -4.65 -9.42 -12.12
N LYS A 173 -5.83 -10.06 -11.99
CA LYS A 173 -6.22 -11.24 -12.80
C LYS A 173 -7.74 -11.29 -12.88
N ASP A 174 -8.28 -11.60 -14.04
CA ASP A 174 -9.73 -11.59 -14.28
C ASP A 174 -10.18 -12.87 -14.97
N ALA A 175 -11.05 -13.64 -14.33
CA ALA A 175 -11.70 -14.82 -14.86
C ALA A 175 -13.22 -14.61 -15.10
N ARG A 176 -13.69 -13.35 -15.08
CA ARG A 176 -15.09 -13.00 -15.38
C ARG A 176 -15.39 -13.00 -16.88
N VAL A 177 -14.35 -13.00 -17.71
CA VAL A 177 -14.48 -13.07 -19.16
C VAL A 177 -14.24 -14.51 -19.58
N THR A 178 -15.29 -15.23 -19.94
CA THR A 178 -15.17 -16.48 -20.68
C THR A 178 -14.96 -16.12 -22.15
N HIS A 179 -13.82 -16.52 -22.72
CA HIS A 179 -13.60 -16.49 -24.16
C HIS A 179 -14.41 -17.57 -24.84
#